data_d65d1d8550d7de2ed4c3e051cc07d772
#
_entry.id   d65d1d8550d7de2ed4c3e051cc07d772
#
_cell.length_a   1.000
_cell.length_b   1.000
_cell.length_c   1.000
_cell.angle_alpha   90.00
_cell.angle_beta   90.00
_cell.angle_gamma   90.00
#
_symmetry.space_group_name_H-M   'P 1'
#
loop_
_entity.id
_entity.type
_entity.pdbx_description
1 polymer ?
#
loop_
_entity_poly.entity_id
_entity_poly.type
_entity_poly.pdbx_seq_one_letter_code
_entity_poly.pdbx_strand_id
1 'polypeptide(L)'
;MKKNSICKIIVSGLLTAVPLMGMAQQVCGNKPWSVRMAESEMVRCPESWQLDFQTRLKWDYCHGLELQAMLDVYDAYGDKKFFDYAVAYADTMIHQDGSIETYKLEEYNIDRLNSGKMLFRIYEQTKDEKYKKALDLLRSQLDTHPRNADGGFWHKKIYENQMWLDGLYMGQPFYAEYAYRNNRVNDYADIINQFVTVARHNYDPKTDLYRHACDVSKREKWADKTTGLSQHCWGRAMGWYAMACVDVLDFIPEHEAGRESVIEILNKLVAQIKRTQDPATGVWYQVIDRSGDEGNYLESSCSTM
;
A
#
# COMPACT_ATOMS: atom_id res chain seq x y z
N MET A 1 10.54 14.50 -61.92
CA MET A 1 9.21 14.84 -61.41
C MET A 1 8.75 13.78 -60.41
N LYS A 2 9.19 13.77 -59.15
CA LYS A 2 8.65 12.93 -58.06
C LYS A 2 9.21 13.43 -56.68
N LYS A 3 9.03 14.72 -56.35
CA LYS A 3 9.43 15.29 -55.09
C LYS A 3 8.30 15.99 -54.30
N ASN A 4 7.07 16.03 -54.84
CA ASN A 4 6.02 16.85 -54.23
C ASN A 4 4.91 16.05 -53.51
N SER A 5 4.97 14.68 -53.49
CA SER A 5 3.93 13.87 -52.83
C SER A 5 4.18 13.59 -51.35
N ILE A 6 5.44 13.55 -50.92
CA ILE A 6 5.77 13.19 -49.53
C ILE A 6 5.52 14.36 -48.55
N CYS A 7 5.74 15.59 -48.99
CA CYS A 7 5.51 16.78 -48.17
C CYS A 7 4.04 17.04 -47.82
N LYS A 8 3.12 16.65 -48.71
CA LYS A 8 1.67 16.85 -48.50
C LYS A 8 1.07 15.87 -47.47
N ILE A 9 1.62 14.67 -47.37
CA ILE A 9 1.13 13.65 -46.40
C ILE A 9 1.57 13.99 -44.97
N ILE A 10 2.78 14.53 -44.79
CA ILE A 10 3.30 14.93 -43.48
C ILE A 10 2.55 16.14 -42.91
N VAL A 11 2.20 17.11 -43.75
CA VAL A 11 1.45 18.29 -43.35
C VAL A 11 0.01 17.95 -42.98
N SER A 12 -0.62 17.00 -43.69
CA SER A 12 -1.99 16.54 -43.38
C SER A 12 -2.04 15.74 -42.06
N GLY A 13 -0.99 15.00 -41.73
CA GLY A 13 -0.92 14.24 -40.46
C GLY A 13 -0.68 15.15 -39.22
N LEU A 14 0.05 16.25 -39.37
CA LEU A 14 0.25 17.19 -38.25
C LEU A 14 -1.00 18.04 -37.94
N LEU A 15 -1.80 18.38 -38.96
CA LEU A 15 -2.99 19.21 -38.78
C LEU A 15 -4.17 18.47 -38.12
N THR A 16 -4.18 17.14 -38.15
CA THR A 16 -5.21 16.34 -37.49
C THR A 16 -4.85 15.96 -36.04
N ALA A 17 -3.58 16.01 -35.67
CA ALA A 17 -3.15 15.71 -34.29
C ALA A 17 -3.35 16.88 -33.31
N VAL A 18 -3.27 18.11 -33.78
CA VAL A 18 -3.42 19.32 -32.94
C VAL A 18 -4.83 19.46 -32.32
N PRO A 19 -5.96 19.23 -33.04
CA PRO A 19 -7.27 19.29 -32.42
C PRO A 19 -7.56 18.13 -31.45
N LEU A 20 -6.95 16.95 -31.64
CA LEU A 20 -7.09 15.84 -30.69
C LEU A 20 -6.35 16.12 -29.34
N MET A 21 -5.18 16.73 -29.38
CA MET A 21 -4.49 17.19 -28.17
C MET A 21 -5.26 18.33 -27.47
N GLY A 22 -5.82 19.26 -28.25
CA GLY A 22 -6.66 20.35 -27.72
C GLY A 22 -7.96 19.84 -27.12
N MET A 23 -8.59 18.83 -27.72
CA MET A 23 -9.79 18.19 -27.17
C MET A 23 -9.50 17.36 -25.91
N ALA A 24 -8.40 16.62 -25.86
CA ALA A 24 -7.98 15.92 -24.64
C ALA A 24 -7.70 16.89 -23.48
N GLN A 25 -7.11 18.03 -23.78
CA GLN A 25 -6.82 19.08 -22.78
C GLN A 25 -8.09 19.85 -22.35
N GLN A 26 -9.09 19.97 -23.21
CA GLN A 26 -10.37 20.59 -22.90
C GLN A 26 -11.33 19.66 -22.14
N VAL A 27 -11.26 18.36 -22.36
CA VAL A 27 -12.03 17.34 -21.61
C VAL A 27 -11.45 17.14 -20.19
N CYS A 28 -10.16 17.38 -19.99
CA CYS A 28 -9.50 17.33 -18.69
C CYS A 28 -9.72 18.57 -17.82
N GLY A 29 -10.64 19.49 -18.16
CA GLY A 29 -10.96 20.71 -17.45
C GLY A 29 -10.60 20.69 -15.95
N ASN A 30 -10.67 21.72 -15.21
CA ASN A 30 -10.26 21.99 -13.80
C ASN A 30 -10.50 20.91 -12.72
N LYS A 31 -10.57 19.61 -13.09
CA LYS A 31 -10.72 18.51 -12.12
C LYS A 31 -9.42 18.30 -11.33
N PRO A 32 -9.51 18.07 -10.00
CA PRO A 32 -8.37 17.69 -9.18
C PRO A 32 -7.63 16.47 -9.75
N TRP A 33 -6.32 16.40 -9.54
CA TRP A 33 -5.50 15.28 -10.02
C TRP A 33 -5.97 13.93 -9.48
N SER A 34 -6.38 13.86 -8.21
CA SER A 34 -6.93 12.65 -7.60
C SER A 34 -8.17 12.13 -8.35
N VAL A 35 -9.11 13.02 -8.68
CA VAL A 35 -10.29 12.67 -9.48
C VAL A 35 -9.90 12.19 -10.88
N ARG A 36 -8.96 12.89 -11.54
CA ARG A 36 -8.49 12.52 -12.87
C ARG A 36 -7.81 11.15 -12.89
N MET A 37 -7.00 10.84 -11.89
CA MET A 37 -6.35 9.53 -11.76
C MET A 37 -7.38 8.44 -11.50
N ALA A 38 -8.30 8.64 -10.57
CA ALA A 38 -9.37 7.70 -10.26
C ALA A 38 -10.24 7.40 -11.50
N GLU A 39 -10.69 8.44 -12.23
CA GLU A 39 -11.45 8.26 -13.47
C GLU A 39 -10.62 7.54 -14.56
N SER A 40 -9.34 7.84 -14.68
CA SER A 40 -8.45 7.17 -15.63
C SER A 40 -8.34 5.68 -15.33
N GLU A 41 -8.27 5.31 -14.03
CA GLU A 41 -8.22 3.92 -13.61
C GLU A 41 -9.54 3.19 -13.92
N MET A 42 -10.67 3.79 -13.61
CA MET A 42 -11.99 3.24 -13.94
C MET A 42 -12.20 3.03 -15.46
N VAL A 43 -11.58 3.86 -16.30
CA VAL A 43 -11.60 3.68 -17.76
C VAL A 43 -10.73 2.52 -18.21
N ARG A 44 -9.55 2.35 -17.59
CA ARG A 44 -8.63 1.23 -17.90
C ARG A 44 -9.14 -0.10 -17.37
N CYS A 45 -9.75 -0.08 -16.21
CA CYS A 45 -10.29 -1.23 -15.50
C CYS A 45 -11.80 -1.02 -15.25
N PRO A 46 -12.67 -1.23 -16.28
CA PRO A 46 -14.11 -1.00 -16.13
C PRO A 46 -14.75 -1.85 -15.01
N GLU A 47 -14.26 -3.06 -14.84
CA GLU A 47 -14.62 -3.92 -13.72
C GLU A 47 -13.56 -3.76 -12.60
N SER A 48 -13.96 -3.40 -11.39
CA SER A 48 -13.03 -3.08 -10.30
C SER A 48 -12.12 -4.23 -9.88
N TRP A 49 -12.47 -5.47 -10.17
CA TRP A 49 -11.59 -6.63 -9.94
C TRP A 49 -10.40 -6.70 -10.93
N GLN A 50 -10.43 -5.92 -12.01
CA GLN A 50 -9.35 -5.86 -13.02
C GLN A 50 -8.22 -4.91 -12.62
N LEU A 51 -8.38 -4.17 -11.53
CA LEU A 51 -7.31 -3.31 -10.99
C LEU A 51 -5.98 -4.07 -10.90
N ASP A 52 -4.86 -3.35 -11.02
CA ASP A 52 -3.52 -3.94 -11.10
C ASP A 52 -3.37 -4.93 -12.28
N PHE A 53 -4.09 -4.66 -13.39
CA PHE A 53 -4.09 -5.48 -14.62
C PHE A 53 -4.41 -6.96 -14.39
N GLN A 54 -5.22 -7.26 -13.37
CA GLN A 54 -5.61 -8.64 -13.09
C GLN A 54 -6.48 -9.22 -14.20
N THR A 55 -6.22 -10.47 -14.55
CA THR A 55 -6.97 -11.24 -15.55
C THR A 55 -7.89 -12.29 -14.93
N ARG A 56 -7.92 -12.39 -13.61
CA ARG A 56 -8.75 -13.29 -12.82
C ARG A 56 -9.05 -12.66 -11.47
N LEU A 57 -10.11 -13.11 -10.81
CA LEU A 57 -10.44 -12.65 -9.46
C LEU A 57 -9.27 -12.92 -8.50
N LYS A 58 -8.95 -11.93 -7.69
CA LYS A 58 -7.88 -12.01 -6.70
C LYS A 58 -8.15 -11.04 -5.56
N TRP A 59 -8.17 -11.55 -4.33
CA TRP A 59 -8.13 -10.74 -3.14
C TRP A 59 -6.69 -10.39 -2.82
N ASP A 60 -6.25 -9.17 -3.17
CA ASP A 60 -4.83 -8.76 -3.06
C ASP A 60 -4.69 -7.32 -2.58
N TYR A 61 -3.52 -6.99 -2.06
CA TYR A 61 -3.22 -5.69 -1.45
C TYR A 61 -3.35 -4.51 -2.43
N CYS A 62 -3.02 -4.69 -3.71
CA CYS A 62 -3.16 -3.65 -4.72
C CYS A 62 -4.61 -3.15 -4.81
N HIS A 63 -5.59 -4.06 -4.85
CA HIS A 63 -7.00 -3.69 -4.82
C HIS A 63 -7.34 -2.90 -3.57
N GLY A 64 -6.84 -3.34 -2.40
CA GLY A 64 -7.07 -2.63 -1.13
C GLY A 64 -6.54 -1.22 -1.15
N LEU A 65 -5.34 -1.01 -1.71
CA LEU A 65 -4.73 0.31 -1.83
C LEU A 65 -5.53 1.23 -2.77
N GLU A 66 -5.80 0.76 -3.98
CA GLU A 66 -6.46 1.56 -5.01
C GLU A 66 -7.92 1.87 -4.66
N LEU A 67 -8.65 0.90 -4.11
CA LEU A 67 -10.04 1.10 -3.71
C LEU A 67 -10.17 1.97 -2.46
N GLN A 68 -9.19 1.92 -1.55
CA GLN A 68 -9.12 2.88 -0.46
C GLN A 68 -8.95 4.31 -0.99
N ALA A 69 -8.08 4.52 -1.99
CA ALA A 69 -7.90 5.81 -2.64
C ALA A 69 -9.19 6.27 -3.38
N MET A 70 -9.95 5.35 -4.00
CA MET A 70 -11.26 5.66 -4.59
C MET A 70 -12.27 6.14 -3.53
N LEU A 71 -12.27 5.50 -2.35
CA LEU A 71 -13.12 5.93 -1.23
C LEU A 71 -12.68 7.29 -0.68
N ASP A 72 -11.38 7.60 -0.65
CA ASP A 72 -10.87 8.91 -0.25
C ASP A 72 -11.30 10.01 -1.23
N VAL A 73 -11.31 9.71 -2.54
CA VAL A 73 -11.84 10.63 -3.56
C VAL A 73 -13.35 10.83 -3.39
N TYR A 74 -14.09 9.76 -3.07
CA TYR A 74 -15.52 9.88 -2.75
C TYR A 74 -15.75 10.77 -1.53
N ASP A 75 -15.03 10.58 -0.44
CA ASP A 75 -15.17 11.37 0.79
C ASP A 75 -14.83 12.85 0.55
N ALA A 76 -13.84 13.13 -0.30
CA ALA A 76 -13.41 14.49 -0.60
C ALA A 76 -14.36 15.25 -1.54
N TYR A 77 -15.01 14.58 -2.49
CA TYR A 77 -15.76 15.23 -3.58
C TYR A 77 -17.22 14.81 -3.69
N GLY A 78 -17.67 13.78 -2.98
CA GLY A 78 -19.06 13.33 -2.92
C GLY A 78 -19.58 12.60 -4.17
N ASP A 79 -18.72 12.30 -5.17
CA ASP A 79 -19.15 11.60 -6.39
C ASP A 79 -19.28 10.09 -6.11
N LYS A 80 -20.51 9.64 -6.01
CA LYS A 80 -20.89 8.28 -5.63
C LYS A 80 -20.28 7.19 -6.51
N LYS A 81 -19.93 7.49 -7.76
CA LYS A 81 -19.34 6.49 -8.67
C LYS A 81 -18.07 5.82 -8.11
N PHE A 82 -17.26 6.58 -7.35
CA PHE A 82 -16.04 6.03 -6.73
C PHE A 82 -16.37 5.05 -5.61
N PHE A 83 -17.38 5.37 -4.80
CA PHE A 83 -17.91 4.45 -3.79
C PHE A 83 -18.50 3.20 -4.43
N ASP A 84 -19.35 3.37 -5.45
CA ASP A 84 -20.00 2.25 -6.16
C ASP A 84 -18.96 1.33 -6.82
N TYR A 85 -17.84 1.90 -7.31
CA TYR A 85 -16.75 1.11 -7.89
C TYR A 85 -16.04 0.25 -6.83
N ALA A 86 -15.83 0.77 -5.62
CA ALA A 86 -15.27 0.00 -4.51
C ALA A 86 -16.25 -1.08 -4.02
N VAL A 87 -17.54 -0.76 -3.92
CA VAL A 87 -18.59 -1.73 -3.55
C VAL A 87 -18.67 -2.86 -4.57
N ALA A 88 -18.56 -2.57 -5.87
CA ALA A 88 -18.59 -3.58 -6.92
C ALA A 88 -17.49 -4.65 -6.76
N TYR A 89 -16.28 -4.25 -6.36
CA TYR A 89 -15.22 -5.21 -6.01
C TYR A 89 -15.57 -6.02 -4.76
N ALA A 90 -16.00 -5.34 -3.70
CA ALA A 90 -16.36 -6.02 -2.46
C ALA A 90 -17.50 -7.03 -2.68
N ASP A 91 -18.52 -6.67 -3.49
CA ASP A 91 -19.63 -7.56 -3.85
C ASP A 91 -19.18 -8.77 -4.67
N THR A 92 -18.20 -8.57 -5.54
CA THR A 92 -17.63 -9.66 -6.36
C THR A 92 -16.83 -10.65 -5.51
N MET A 93 -16.13 -10.15 -4.48
CA MET A 93 -15.18 -10.94 -3.70
C MET A 93 -15.77 -11.54 -2.42
N ILE A 94 -16.87 -10.99 -1.86
CA ILE A 94 -17.39 -11.37 -0.55
C ILE A 94 -18.75 -12.04 -0.68
N HIS A 95 -18.82 -13.28 -0.22
CA HIS A 95 -20.04 -14.07 -0.17
C HIS A 95 -20.93 -13.72 1.04
N GLN A 96 -22.19 -14.14 1.02
CA GLN A 96 -23.17 -13.83 2.06
C GLN A 96 -22.79 -14.38 3.46
N ASP A 97 -22.00 -15.42 3.51
CA ASP A 97 -21.47 -15.99 4.75
C ASP A 97 -20.23 -15.25 5.29
N GLY A 98 -19.70 -14.26 4.54
CA GLY A 98 -18.49 -13.51 4.87
C GLY A 98 -17.20 -14.15 4.36
N SER A 99 -17.26 -15.31 3.70
CA SER A 99 -16.10 -15.87 3.03
C SER A 99 -15.64 -14.98 1.87
N ILE A 100 -14.34 -14.97 1.61
CA ILE A 100 -13.72 -14.08 0.64
C ILE A 100 -13.10 -14.92 -0.48
N GLU A 101 -13.49 -14.63 -1.73
CA GLU A 101 -12.98 -15.30 -2.91
C GLU A 101 -11.45 -15.21 -2.99
N THR A 102 -10.79 -16.33 -3.20
CA THR A 102 -9.32 -16.47 -3.26
C THR A 102 -8.54 -16.18 -1.96
N TYR A 103 -9.20 -15.83 -0.86
CA TYR A 103 -8.56 -15.72 0.44
C TYR A 103 -8.52 -17.06 1.15
N LYS A 104 -7.37 -17.38 1.74
CA LYS A 104 -7.17 -18.60 2.56
C LYS A 104 -6.41 -18.22 3.83
N LEU A 105 -7.06 -18.37 4.96
CA LEU A 105 -6.48 -18.05 6.26
C LEU A 105 -5.17 -18.82 6.52
N GLU A 106 -5.10 -20.08 6.10
CA GLU A 106 -3.96 -20.97 6.33
C GLU A 106 -2.68 -20.54 5.62
N GLU A 107 -2.78 -19.63 4.63
CA GLU A 107 -1.62 -19.01 3.97
C GLU A 107 -0.91 -18.02 4.90
N TYR A 108 -1.62 -17.50 5.92
CA TYR A 108 -1.12 -16.48 6.83
C TYR A 108 -0.32 -15.41 6.08
N ASN A 109 -0.96 -14.83 5.08
CA ASN A 109 -0.37 -13.79 4.24
C ASN A 109 -0.87 -12.42 4.71
N ILE A 110 0.03 -11.60 5.29
CA ILE A 110 -0.31 -10.26 5.79
C ILE A 110 -0.83 -9.35 4.67
N ASP A 111 -0.33 -9.48 3.45
CA ASP A 111 -0.76 -8.63 2.33
C ASP A 111 -2.27 -8.69 2.10
N ARG A 112 -2.89 -9.84 2.40
CA ARG A 112 -4.33 -10.05 2.22
C ARG A 112 -5.20 -9.20 3.16
N LEU A 113 -4.63 -8.71 4.27
CA LEU A 113 -5.35 -7.88 5.23
C LEU A 113 -5.56 -6.45 4.70
N ASN A 114 -4.67 -5.98 3.81
CA ASN A 114 -4.75 -4.61 3.29
C ASN A 114 -6.08 -4.31 2.59
N SER A 115 -6.61 -5.24 1.81
CA SER A 115 -7.92 -5.08 1.16
C SER A 115 -9.10 -5.03 2.15
N GLY A 116 -8.90 -5.50 3.38
CA GLY A 116 -9.91 -5.39 4.43
C GLY A 116 -10.19 -3.95 4.87
N LYS A 117 -9.23 -3.03 4.71
CA LYS A 117 -9.39 -1.63 5.15
C LYS A 117 -10.60 -0.94 4.50
N MET A 118 -10.83 -1.16 3.21
CA MET A 118 -11.97 -0.56 2.51
C MET A 118 -13.33 -1.02 3.06
N LEU A 119 -13.39 -2.24 3.61
CA LEU A 119 -14.64 -2.84 4.10
C LEU A 119 -15.23 -2.09 5.29
N PHE A 120 -14.40 -1.40 6.10
CA PHE A 120 -14.91 -0.60 7.22
C PHE A 120 -15.84 0.50 6.73
N ARG A 121 -15.43 1.26 5.71
CA ARG A 121 -16.26 2.33 5.12
C ARG A 121 -17.47 1.78 4.37
N ILE A 122 -17.30 0.70 3.62
CA ILE A 122 -18.39 0.05 2.89
C ILE A 122 -19.43 -0.48 3.88
N TYR A 123 -19.03 -1.18 4.95
CA TYR A 123 -19.96 -1.64 5.99
C TYR A 123 -20.64 -0.48 6.70
N GLU A 124 -19.92 0.59 7.01
CA GLU A 124 -20.48 1.75 7.68
C GLU A 124 -21.63 2.40 6.89
N GLN A 125 -21.54 2.44 5.57
CA GLN A 125 -22.57 3.03 4.71
C GLN A 125 -23.68 2.04 4.32
N THR A 126 -23.34 0.78 4.04
CA THR A 126 -24.30 -0.21 3.54
C THR A 126 -25.01 -0.97 4.64
N LYS A 127 -24.36 -1.17 5.79
CA LYS A 127 -24.82 -2.05 6.90
C LYS A 127 -25.05 -3.50 6.48
N ASP A 128 -24.46 -3.93 5.36
CA ASP A 128 -24.55 -5.33 4.93
C ASP A 128 -23.60 -6.21 5.78
N GLU A 129 -24.20 -7.13 6.53
CA GLU A 129 -23.51 -7.98 7.50
C GLU A 129 -22.45 -8.90 6.88
N LYS A 130 -22.49 -9.16 5.58
CA LYS A 130 -21.44 -9.95 4.92
C LYS A 130 -20.06 -9.28 5.03
N TYR A 131 -19.99 -7.94 4.97
CA TYR A 131 -18.73 -7.19 5.11
C TYR A 131 -18.19 -7.25 6.53
N LYS A 132 -19.09 -7.18 7.53
CA LYS A 132 -18.68 -7.37 8.92
C LYS A 132 -18.10 -8.75 9.17
N LYS A 133 -18.75 -9.80 8.67
CA LYS A 133 -18.25 -11.18 8.76
C LYS A 133 -16.88 -11.33 8.08
N ALA A 134 -16.69 -10.69 6.91
CA ALA A 134 -15.40 -10.68 6.22
C ALA A 134 -14.32 -9.96 7.03
N LEU A 135 -14.63 -8.81 7.65
CA LEU A 135 -13.73 -8.11 8.58
C LEU A 135 -13.36 -9.02 9.78
N ASP A 136 -14.32 -9.73 10.36
CA ASP A 136 -14.10 -10.64 11.48
C ASP A 136 -13.20 -11.83 11.04
N LEU A 137 -13.41 -12.35 9.83
CA LEU A 137 -12.58 -13.41 9.24
C LEU A 137 -11.13 -12.93 9.05
N LEU A 138 -10.92 -11.76 8.46
CA LEU A 138 -9.59 -11.20 8.26
C LEU A 138 -8.89 -10.95 9.60
N ARG A 139 -9.61 -10.41 10.59
CA ARG A 139 -9.07 -10.19 11.93
C ARG A 139 -8.65 -11.49 12.61
N SER A 140 -9.39 -12.57 12.41
CA SER A 140 -9.10 -13.87 13.02
C SER A 140 -7.74 -14.44 12.56
N GLN A 141 -7.25 -14.07 11.38
CA GLN A 141 -5.90 -14.44 10.94
C GLN A 141 -4.83 -14.00 11.94
N LEU A 142 -4.98 -12.82 12.55
CA LEU A 142 -3.97 -12.25 13.45
C LEU A 142 -3.92 -12.97 14.81
N ASP A 143 -4.97 -13.69 15.21
CA ASP A 143 -4.99 -14.44 16.47
C ASP A 143 -3.98 -15.60 16.47
N THR A 144 -3.75 -16.20 15.31
CA THR A 144 -2.89 -17.37 15.15
C THR A 144 -1.76 -17.17 14.14
N HIS A 145 -1.57 -15.94 13.67
CA HIS A 145 -0.52 -15.62 12.69
C HIS A 145 0.86 -15.98 13.23
N PRO A 146 1.73 -16.68 12.46
CA PRO A 146 3.06 -17.06 12.91
C PRO A 146 3.91 -15.85 13.32
N ARG A 147 4.68 -16.01 14.41
CA ARG A 147 5.45 -14.95 15.03
C ARG A 147 6.89 -15.40 15.32
N ASN A 148 7.78 -14.42 15.38
CA ASN A 148 9.11 -14.59 15.95
C ASN A 148 9.02 -14.65 17.49
N ALA A 149 10.14 -15.01 18.14
CA ALA A 149 10.19 -15.16 19.58
C ALA A 149 9.86 -13.89 20.37
N ASP A 150 10.03 -12.72 19.78
CA ASP A 150 9.70 -11.41 20.35
C ASP A 150 8.34 -10.86 19.91
N GLY A 151 7.51 -11.71 19.31
CA GLY A 151 6.12 -11.42 18.96
C GLY A 151 5.91 -10.78 17.58
N GLY A 152 6.96 -10.44 16.84
CA GLY A 152 6.85 -9.88 15.48
C GLY A 152 6.24 -10.89 14.50
N PHE A 153 5.27 -10.45 13.70
CA PHE A 153 4.64 -11.29 12.68
C PHE A 153 5.61 -11.68 11.57
N TRP A 154 5.55 -12.93 11.13
CA TRP A 154 6.13 -13.29 9.83
C TRP A 154 5.34 -12.60 8.73
N HIS A 155 6.01 -12.16 7.67
CA HIS A 155 5.30 -11.52 6.56
C HIS A 155 4.30 -12.46 5.88
N LYS A 156 4.68 -13.74 5.72
CA LYS A 156 3.82 -14.84 5.24
C LYS A 156 4.29 -16.15 5.87
N LYS A 157 3.38 -17.11 5.98
CA LYS A 157 3.74 -18.46 6.46
C LYS A 157 4.91 -19.09 5.70
N ILE A 158 4.94 -18.89 4.37
CA ILE A 158 6.02 -19.40 3.50
C ILE A 158 7.35 -18.65 3.66
N TYR A 159 7.35 -17.51 4.34
CA TYR A 159 8.52 -16.70 4.65
C TYR A 159 8.82 -16.76 6.15
N GLU A 160 9.21 -17.97 6.59
CA GLU A 160 9.45 -18.24 8.00
C GLU A 160 10.49 -17.27 8.59
N ASN A 161 10.16 -16.72 9.76
CA ASN A 161 11.01 -15.78 10.50
C ASN A 161 11.33 -14.45 9.79
N GLN A 162 10.67 -14.14 8.67
CA GLN A 162 10.93 -12.92 7.92
C GLN A 162 9.95 -11.82 8.32
N MET A 163 10.50 -10.65 8.64
CA MET A 163 9.75 -9.41 8.84
C MET A 163 10.13 -8.42 7.75
N TRP A 164 9.13 -7.89 7.06
CA TRP A 164 9.29 -6.90 5.99
C TRP A 164 8.62 -5.60 6.41
N LEU A 165 9.20 -4.46 6.01
CA LEU A 165 8.59 -3.14 6.28
C LEU A 165 7.19 -3.04 5.69
N ASP A 166 6.98 -3.62 4.51
CA ASP A 166 5.69 -3.71 3.80
C ASP A 166 4.59 -4.30 4.68
N GLY A 167 4.92 -5.35 5.44
CA GLY A 167 3.96 -6.04 6.30
C GLY A 167 3.32 -5.13 7.36
N LEU A 168 4.01 -4.08 7.76
CA LEU A 168 3.42 -3.09 8.68
C LEU A 168 2.27 -2.34 8.03
N TYR A 169 2.43 -1.87 6.79
CA TYR A 169 1.33 -1.20 6.09
C TYR A 169 0.19 -2.16 5.71
N MET A 170 0.56 -3.37 5.29
CA MET A 170 -0.43 -4.36 4.85
C MET A 170 -1.36 -4.81 5.98
N GLY A 171 -0.85 -4.92 7.22
CA GLY A 171 -1.61 -5.49 8.34
C GLY A 171 -2.00 -4.51 9.44
N GLN A 172 -1.10 -3.60 9.83
CA GLN A 172 -1.30 -2.86 11.08
C GLN A 172 -2.39 -1.79 11.02
N PRO A 173 -2.57 -1.00 9.94
CA PRO A 173 -3.71 -0.08 9.84
C PRO A 173 -5.06 -0.80 9.91
N PHE A 174 -5.21 -1.95 9.24
CA PHE A 174 -6.41 -2.78 9.37
C PHE A 174 -6.63 -3.23 10.81
N TYR A 175 -5.56 -3.72 11.47
CA TYR A 175 -5.62 -4.19 12.86
C TYR A 175 -6.01 -3.07 13.84
N ALA A 176 -5.42 -1.88 13.66
CA ALA A 176 -5.69 -0.72 14.52
C ALA A 176 -7.12 -0.20 14.34
N GLU A 177 -7.61 -0.08 13.09
CA GLU A 177 -8.98 0.33 12.82
C GLU A 177 -9.99 -0.69 13.34
N TYR A 178 -9.72 -1.99 13.18
CA TYR A 178 -10.59 -3.03 13.75
C TYR A 178 -10.63 -2.94 15.28
N ALA A 179 -9.47 -2.75 15.93
CA ALA A 179 -9.39 -2.62 17.39
C ALA A 179 -10.18 -1.39 17.87
N TYR A 180 -10.02 -0.25 17.22
CA TYR A 180 -10.73 0.99 17.53
C TYR A 180 -12.25 0.83 17.40
N ARG A 181 -12.72 0.35 16.26
CA ARG A 181 -14.15 0.21 15.96
C ARG A 181 -14.87 -0.85 16.83
N ASN A 182 -14.12 -1.83 17.33
CA ASN A 182 -14.67 -2.92 18.16
C ASN A 182 -14.26 -2.81 19.65
N ASN A 183 -13.71 -1.67 20.06
CA ASN A 183 -13.28 -1.40 21.45
C ASN A 183 -12.34 -2.48 22.04
N ARG A 184 -11.41 -2.98 21.21
CA ARG A 184 -10.45 -4.04 21.56
C ARG A 184 -9.15 -3.42 22.10
N VAL A 185 -9.23 -2.77 23.23
CA VAL A 185 -8.10 -2.00 23.82
C VAL A 185 -6.83 -2.82 24.03
N ASN A 186 -6.95 -4.13 24.29
CA ASN A 186 -5.80 -5.01 24.49
C ASN A 186 -4.98 -5.27 23.20
N ASP A 187 -5.54 -4.99 22.03
CA ASP A 187 -4.86 -5.21 20.75
C ASP A 187 -3.80 -4.12 20.49
N TYR A 188 -3.91 -2.93 21.08
CA TYR A 188 -2.97 -1.83 20.83
C TYR A 188 -1.53 -2.14 21.24
N ALA A 189 -1.34 -2.84 22.35
CA ALA A 189 0.00 -3.24 22.79
C ALA A 189 0.69 -4.15 21.75
N ASP A 190 -0.05 -5.07 21.11
CA ASP A 190 0.48 -5.94 20.07
C ASP A 190 0.77 -5.13 18.79
N ILE A 191 -0.14 -4.23 18.38
CA ILE A 191 0.06 -3.34 17.23
C ILE A 191 1.35 -2.54 17.39
N ILE A 192 1.54 -1.88 18.54
CA ILE A 192 2.73 -1.09 18.83
C ILE A 192 3.99 -1.98 18.84
N ASN A 193 3.89 -3.20 19.39
CA ASN A 193 4.99 -4.15 19.40
C ASN A 193 5.46 -4.52 17.99
N GLN A 194 4.57 -4.60 16.99
CA GLN A 194 4.98 -4.86 15.61
C GLN A 194 5.90 -3.77 15.07
N PHE A 195 5.57 -2.48 15.30
CA PHE A 195 6.41 -1.35 14.89
C PHE A 195 7.77 -1.36 15.59
N VAL A 196 7.79 -1.53 16.90
CA VAL A 196 9.01 -1.54 17.70
C VAL A 196 9.91 -2.72 17.33
N THR A 197 9.33 -3.89 17.11
CA THR A 197 10.07 -5.10 16.74
C THR A 197 10.69 -4.96 15.36
N VAL A 198 9.92 -4.48 14.36
CA VAL A 198 10.46 -4.22 13.02
C VAL A 198 11.53 -3.10 13.07
N ALA A 199 11.30 -2.03 13.84
CA ALA A 199 12.31 -0.98 14.01
C ALA A 199 13.65 -1.53 14.53
N ARG A 200 13.60 -2.46 15.48
CA ARG A 200 14.80 -3.09 16.04
C ARG A 200 15.51 -4.01 15.07
N HIS A 201 14.76 -4.87 14.35
CA HIS A 201 15.33 -5.91 13.50
C HIS A 201 15.76 -5.40 12.12
N ASN A 202 15.04 -4.44 11.54
CA ASN A 202 15.30 -3.96 10.19
C ASN A 202 16.25 -2.76 10.13
N TYR A 203 16.59 -2.15 11.25
CA TYR A 203 17.50 -1.01 11.29
C TYR A 203 18.96 -1.42 11.05
N ASP A 204 19.61 -0.73 10.12
CA ASP A 204 21.04 -0.87 9.86
C ASP A 204 21.81 0.35 10.39
N PRO A 205 22.59 0.19 11.47
CA PRO A 205 23.34 1.31 12.06
C PRO A 205 24.49 1.80 11.15
N LYS A 206 24.92 1.04 10.14
CA LYS A 206 26.00 1.44 9.22
C LYS A 206 25.52 2.49 8.23
N THR A 207 24.28 2.38 7.76
CA THR A 207 23.67 3.31 6.81
C THR A 207 22.75 4.32 7.49
N ASP A 208 22.38 4.06 8.75
CA ASP A 208 21.31 4.76 9.48
C ASP A 208 19.99 4.77 8.68
N LEU A 209 19.64 3.62 8.09
CA LEU A 209 18.41 3.40 7.34
C LEU A 209 17.75 2.08 7.77
N TYR A 210 16.50 1.90 7.39
CA TYR A 210 15.81 0.62 7.55
C TYR A 210 15.95 -0.22 6.28
N ARG A 211 16.40 -1.47 6.45
CA ARG A 211 16.45 -2.45 5.37
C ARG A 211 15.06 -2.98 5.07
N HIS A 212 14.79 -3.31 3.81
CA HIS A 212 13.49 -3.81 3.36
C HIS A 212 12.97 -4.97 4.22
N ALA A 213 13.84 -5.96 4.48
CA ALA A 213 13.48 -7.17 5.19
C ALA A 213 14.58 -7.62 6.16
N CYS A 214 14.15 -8.34 7.20
CA CYS A 214 15.03 -9.09 8.09
C CYS A 214 14.55 -10.54 8.19
N ASP A 215 15.46 -11.50 8.00
CA ASP A 215 15.27 -12.88 8.41
C ASP A 215 15.92 -13.09 9.78
N VAL A 216 15.11 -13.17 10.83
CA VAL A 216 15.59 -13.34 12.22
C VAL A 216 16.35 -14.65 12.40
N SER A 217 16.04 -15.66 11.60
CA SER A 217 16.75 -16.96 11.61
C SER A 217 18.10 -16.92 10.89
N LYS A 218 18.33 -15.91 10.03
CA LYS A 218 19.56 -15.72 9.22
C LYS A 218 19.85 -16.86 8.24
N ARG A 219 18.83 -17.64 7.87
CA ARG A 219 18.97 -18.81 6.99
C ARG A 219 18.81 -18.46 5.52
N GLU A 220 18.01 -17.43 5.23
CA GLU A 220 17.74 -17.04 3.85
C GLU A 220 19.03 -16.63 3.11
N LYS A 221 19.08 -16.96 1.82
CA LYS A 221 20.27 -16.68 0.98
C LYS A 221 20.56 -15.20 0.84
N TRP A 222 19.52 -14.39 0.80
CA TRP A 222 19.61 -12.93 0.68
C TRP A 222 19.97 -12.23 1.99
N ALA A 223 19.78 -12.90 3.15
CA ALA A 223 20.00 -12.32 4.46
C ALA A 223 21.49 -12.32 4.83
N ASP A 224 21.95 -11.22 5.39
CA ASP A 224 23.26 -11.14 6.03
C ASP A 224 23.36 -12.15 7.17
N LYS A 225 24.42 -12.95 7.18
CA LYS A 225 24.56 -14.08 8.11
C LYS A 225 24.83 -13.66 9.56
N THR A 226 25.16 -12.40 9.80
CA THR A 226 25.37 -11.84 11.14
C THR A 226 24.13 -11.11 11.65
N THR A 227 23.54 -10.28 10.81
CA THR A 227 22.44 -9.38 11.21
C THR A 227 21.06 -9.91 10.82
N GLY A 228 20.94 -10.70 9.75
CA GLY A 228 19.68 -11.13 9.16
C GLY A 228 19.09 -10.11 8.16
N LEU A 229 19.71 -8.95 8.00
CA LEU A 229 19.23 -7.86 7.16
C LEU A 229 19.34 -8.16 5.67
N SER A 230 18.39 -7.64 4.88
CA SER A 230 18.51 -7.58 3.43
C SER A 230 19.63 -6.63 2.98
N GLN A 231 20.13 -6.83 1.74
CA GLN A 231 21.33 -6.13 1.26
C GLN A 231 21.13 -4.62 1.03
N HIS A 232 19.90 -4.19 0.69
CA HIS A 232 19.60 -2.83 0.27
C HIS A 232 18.38 -2.24 0.98
N CYS A 233 18.29 -0.89 0.93
CA CYS A 233 17.15 -0.13 1.41
C CYS A 233 16.24 0.21 0.22
N TRP A 234 15.09 -0.43 0.14
CA TRP A 234 14.11 -0.19 -0.91
C TRP A 234 13.21 0.99 -0.54
N GLY A 235 13.19 2.03 -1.41
CA GLY A 235 12.47 3.27 -1.15
C GLY A 235 10.98 3.05 -0.87
N ARG A 236 10.32 2.23 -1.67
CA ARG A 236 8.90 1.91 -1.48
C ARG A 236 8.62 1.22 -0.14
N ALA A 237 9.51 0.34 0.33
CA ALA A 237 9.35 -0.29 1.65
C ALA A 237 9.46 0.73 2.79
N MET A 238 10.37 1.71 2.68
CA MET A 238 10.44 2.84 3.61
C MET A 238 9.16 3.69 3.58
N GLY A 239 8.61 3.93 2.38
CA GLY A 239 7.33 4.61 2.20
C GLY A 239 6.18 3.86 2.87
N TRP A 240 6.05 2.54 2.66
CA TRP A 240 5.07 1.71 3.35
C TRP A 240 5.17 1.83 4.87
N TYR A 241 6.39 1.81 5.39
CA TYR A 241 6.59 1.93 6.83
C TYR A 241 6.14 3.29 7.38
N ALA A 242 6.48 4.38 6.66
CA ALA A 242 6.06 5.73 7.06
C ALA A 242 4.54 5.88 7.03
N MET A 243 3.89 5.43 5.94
CA MET A 243 2.42 5.43 5.82
C MET A 243 1.76 4.60 6.94
N ALA A 244 2.31 3.41 7.24
CA ALA A 244 1.79 2.58 8.33
C ALA A 244 1.83 3.29 9.68
N CYS A 245 2.93 4.01 9.98
CA CYS A 245 3.02 4.79 11.23
C CYS A 245 1.94 5.87 11.30
N VAL A 246 1.70 6.59 10.20
CA VAL A 246 0.68 7.65 10.14
C VAL A 246 -0.71 7.04 10.33
N ASP A 247 -1.04 6.02 9.53
CA ASP A 247 -2.39 5.43 9.51
C ASP A 247 -2.79 4.82 10.88
N VAL A 248 -1.86 4.14 11.58
CA VAL A 248 -2.21 3.55 12.88
C VAL A 248 -2.40 4.61 13.97
N LEU A 249 -1.72 5.75 13.88
CA LEU A 249 -1.83 6.83 14.86
C LEU A 249 -3.22 7.50 14.86
N ASP A 250 -3.98 7.35 13.79
CA ASP A 250 -5.39 7.78 13.72
C ASP A 250 -6.31 6.93 14.63
N PHE A 251 -5.91 5.69 14.92
CA PHE A 251 -6.73 4.72 15.67
C PHE A 251 -6.18 4.40 17.05
N ILE A 252 -4.87 4.56 17.28
CA ILE A 252 -4.28 4.33 18.61
C ILE A 252 -4.57 5.57 19.48
N PRO A 253 -5.27 5.41 20.63
CA PRO A 253 -5.60 6.53 21.48
C PRO A 253 -4.37 7.31 21.95
N GLU A 254 -4.48 8.63 22.12
CA GLU A 254 -3.37 9.50 22.54
C GLU A 254 -2.73 9.09 23.87
N HIS A 255 -3.52 8.53 24.78
CA HIS A 255 -3.08 8.07 26.10
C HIS A 255 -2.57 6.63 26.11
N GLU A 256 -2.55 5.93 24.98
CA GLU A 256 -2.14 4.53 24.92
C GLU A 256 -0.64 4.39 25.19
N ALA A 257 -0.32 3.46 26.08
CA ALA A 257 1.06 3.20 26.45
C ALA A 257 1.88 2.71 25.24
N GLY A 258 3.00 3.38 24.95
CA GLY A 258 3.87 3.05 23.83
C GLY A 258 3.52 3.73 22.50
N ARG A 259 2.42 4.49 22.41
CA ARG A 259 2.09 5.29 21.22
C ARG A 259 3.25 6.21 20.81
N GLU A 260 3.93 6.79 21.78
CA GLU A 260 5.09 7.66 21.56
C GLU A 260 6.22 6.93 20.80
N SER A 261 6.41 5.64 21.03
CA SER A 261 7.41 4.85 20.29
C SER A 261 7.13 4.81 18.79
N VAL A 262 5.86 4.78 18.37
CA VAL A 262 5.49 4.84 16.94
C VAL A 262 5.80 6.23 16.37
N ILE A 263 5.56 7.29 17.13
CA ILE A 263 5.88 8.67 16.75
C ILE A 263 7.40 8.86 16.61
N GLU A 264 8.19 8.34 17.56
CA GLU A 264 9.65 8.36 17.49
C GLU A 264 10.19 7.63 16.26
N ILE A 265 9.62 6.46 15.95
CA ILE A 265 9.95 5.71 14.72
C ILE A 265 9.62 6.54 13.48
N LEU A 266 8.44 7.14 13.41
CA LEU A 266 8.03 7.99 12.29
C LEU A 266 8.98 9.19 12.12
N ASN A 267 9.32 9.89 13.21
CA ASN A 267 10.25 11.02 13.17
C ASN A 267 11.63 10.61 12.65
N LYS A 268 12.13 9.44 13.04
CA LYS A 268 13.38 8.90 12.54
C LYS A 268 13.29 8.57 11.05
N LEU A 269 12.21 7.91 10.62
CA LEU A 269 11.94 7.61 9.20
C LEU A 269 11.90 8.89 8.35
N VAL A 270 11.17 9.91 8.79
CA VAL A 270 11.08 11.21 8.09
C VAL A 270 12.45 11.85 7.92
N ALA A 271 13.30 11.85 8.97
CA ALA A 271 14.66 12.36 8.88
C ALA A 271 15.51 11.58 7.86
N GLN A 272 15.38 10.26 7.82
CA GLN A 272 16.07 9.37 6.88
C GLN A 272 15.61 9.61 5.44
N ILE A 273 14.29 9.64 5.22
CA ILE A 273 13.67 9.90 3.92
C ILE A 273 14.12 11.26 3.39
N LYS A 274 14.05 12.32 4.20
CA LYS A 274 14.51 13.65 3.81
C LYS A 274 15.99 13.67 3.39
N ARG A 275 16.85 12.94 4.10
CA ARG A 275 18.29 12.88 3.80
C ARG A 275 18.60 12.16 2.48
N THR A 276 17.74 11.21 2.06
CA THR A 276 17.94 10.39 0.86
C THR A 276 17.21 10.93 -0.38
N GLN A 277 16.54 12.07 -0.26
CA GLN A 277 15.88 12.74 -1.37
C GLN A 277 16.91 13.22 -2.40
N ASP A 278 16.67 12.94 -3.68
CA ASP A 278 17.52 13.49 -4.76
C ASP A 278 17.36 15.01 -4.84
N PRO A 279 18.43 15.79 -4.62
CA PRO A 279 18.33 17.25 -4.55
C PRO A 279 18.01 17.91 -5.89
N ALA A 280 18.25 17.22 -7.01
CA ALA A 280 18.02 17.77 -8.34
C ALA A 280 16.54 17.66 -8.76
N THR A 281 15.88 16.62 -8.35
CA THR A 281 14.51 16.29 -8.79
C THR A 281 13.46 16.38 -7.67
N GLY A 282 13.89 16.29 -6.41
CA GLY A 282 12.99 16.26 -5.26
C GLY A 282 12.25 14.94 -5.05
N VAL A 283 12.61 13.87 -5.77
CA VAL A 283 12.05 12.53 -5.65
C VAL A 283 13.10 11.53 -5.16
N TRP A 284 12.76 10.25 -5.07
CA TRP A 284 13.64 9.22 -4.51
C TRP A 284 13.94 8.11 -5.50
N TYR A 285 15.14 7.57 -5.39
CA TYR A 285 15.53 6.36 -6.12
C TYR A 285 14.82 5.11 -5.56
N GLN A 286 14.58 4.13 -6.43
CA GLN A 286 14.02 2.84 -6.04
C GLN A 286 14.83 2.19 -4.90
N VAL A 287 16.16 2.18 -5.04
CA VAL A 287 17.10 1.69 -4.03
C VAL A 287 17.84 2.89 -3.45
N ILE A 288 17.41 3.36 -2.28
CA ILE A 288 17.82 4.66 -1.73
C ILE A 288 19.25 4.69 -1.21
N ASP A 289 19.84 3.55 -0.87
CA ASP A 289 21.25 3.41 -0.48
C ASP A 289 22.19 3.20 -1.69
N ARG A 290 21.65 3.33 -2.93
CA ARG A 290 22.34 3.19 -4.20
C ARG A 290 22.02 4.30 -5.17
N SER A 291 21.74 5.50 -4.67
CA SER A 291 21.40 6.66 -5.48
C SER A 291 22.49 6.95 -6.50
N GLY A 292 22.09 7.08 -7.78
CA GLY A 292 23.01 7.35 -8.89
C GLY A 292 23.74 6.15 -9.46
N ASP A 293 23.61 4.95 -8.90
CA ASP A 293 24.18 3.73 -9.49
C ASP A 293 23.52 3.40 -10.83
N GLU A 294 24.28 2.84 -11.77
CA GLU A 294 23.77 2.37 -13.06
C GLU A 294 22.63 1.35 -12.85
N GLY A 295 21.51 1.56 -13.56
CA GLY A 295 20.33 0.71 -13.47
C GLY A 295 19.38 1.04 -12.32
N ASN A 296 19.80 1.88 -11.36
CA ASN A 296 18.87 2.42 -10.36
C ASN A 296 18.15 3.65 -10.91
N TYR A 297 16.86 3.79 -10.64
CA TYR A 297 16.02 4.84 -11.21
C TYR A 297 15.20 5.57 -10.13
N LEU A 298 14.77 6.79 -10.45
CA LEU A 298 13.83 7.56 -9.64
C LEU A 298 12.44 6.92 -9.76
N GLU A 299 11.86 6.53 -8.63
CA GLU A 299 10.61 5.79 -8.61
C GLU A 299 9.44 6.66 -8.15
N SER A 300 8.40 6.77 -8.98
CA SER A 300 7.22 7.59 -8.66
C SER A 300 6.42 7.04 -7.47
N SER A 301 6.27 5.72 -7.36
CA SER A 301 5.47 5.12 -6.28
C SER A 301 6.07 5.38 -4.90
N CYS A 302 7.37 5.18 -4.69
CA CYS A 302 8.01 5.51 -3.41
C CYS A 302 8.03 7.01 -3.13
N SER A 303 8.08 7.84 -4.18
CA SER A 303 8.11 9.29 -4.05
C SER A 303 6.75 9.90 -3.69
N THR A 304 5.66 9.20 -3.97
CA THR A 304 4.30 9.64 -3.62
C THR A 304 3.90 9.19 -2.21
N MET A 305 4.48 8.12 -1.70
CA MET A 305 4.32 7.66 -0.32
C MET A 305 4.98 8.61 0.66
#